data_ff6e735f6ebe0eff1ba475b66477697c
#
_entry.id   ff6e735f6ebe0eff1ba475b66477697c
#
_cell.length_a   1.000
_cell.length_b   1.000
_cell.length_c   1.000
_cell.angle_alpha   90.00
_cell.angle_beta   90.00
_cell.angle_gamma   90.00
#
_symmetry.space_group_name_H-M   'P 1'
#
loop_
_entity.id
_entity.type
_entity.pdbx_description
1 polymer ?
#
loop_
_entity_poly.entity_id
_entity_poly.type
_entity_poly.pdbx_seq_one_letter_code
_entity_poly.pdbx_strand_id
1 'polypeptide(L)'
;MADPVTSITIVGGGTAGWLAATFLRTKCAAKINVTLIESPNVPTVGVGEATVPHMPATLREMGIDDQEFMRRCNASIKMGVMFNNWNVDRKGRFIRYMNPFASPPQLQGIEIGHYFQAFGAGKRDYIQSFSPLTDLFESYKSVFALNGGEDDPMPRAGYAYHLDAVKFAGMLAELGRERGVTHILDDVDDVELNETGHVAALQLREKGRHPVQLIIDCTGFRGMIIQKALGEPFQSYSDYLGNDRAMALQIPHPDPTRIRAATQSTALGAGWSWAVPLFNRIGTGYVFSSAHRTDDQAAAEFLAHLGDTAPKGAEPRVIPMRVGRSRQAWVKNCVALGLSGGFIEPLESTAIHMIDMGLRWLLQYFPSQDYEESTRAAYNKVSDDMFNEVRDFIGLHYRLNNRTDDPYWIDSRTELKISDRLEHLLDLWQHQLPVNLDIPSAHLFSYKTYVAVLLGKRVYETGYGSDRLNRSFALPEQPWKEFLRKTAARNRAVVAYKTDHYRTLLALRGELGAGGRVASGLGELEPVGDATSALF
;
A
#
# COMPACT_ATOMS: atom_id res chain seq x y z
N MET A 1 -4.66 9.32 -40.09
CA MET A 1 -4.29 8.65 -38.81
C MET A 1 -3.72 9.77 -37.94
N ALA A 2 -4.10 9.81 -36.68
CA ALA A 2 -3.55 10.78 -35.74
C ALA A 2 -2.03 10.56 -35.57
N ASP A 3 -1.30 11.64 -35.36
CA ASP A 3 0.15 11.56 -35.14
C ASP A 3 0.46 10.87 -33.79
N PRO A 4 1.48 10.01 -33.73
CA PRO A 4 1.85 9.34 -32.48
C PRO A 4 2.46 10.36 -31.47
N VAL A 5 2.23 10.13 -30.18
CA VAL A 5 2.98 10.79 -29.13
C VAL A 5 4.42 10.25 -29.14
N THR A 6 5.38 11.15 -29.23
CA THR A 6 6.83 10.84 -29.26
C THR A 6 7.60 11.46 -28.10
N SER A 7 6.93 12.25 -27.26
CA SER A 7 7.54 12.93 -26.12
C SER A 7 6.62 12.89 -24.89
N ILE A 8 7.18 12.44 -23.77
CA ILE A 8 6.53 12.44 -22.45
C ILE A 8 7.34 13.35 -21.54
N THR A 9 6.69 14.34 -20.95
CA THR A 9 7.30 15.22 -19.93
C THR A 9 6.69 14.93 -18.57
N ILE A 10 7.52 14.61 -17.59
CA ILE A 10 7.13 14.35 -16.20
C ILE A 10 7.57 15.53 -15.36
N VAL A 11 6.69 16.09 -14.54
CA VAL A 11 7.01 17.22 -13.65
C VAL A 11 6.92 16.79 -12.19
N GLY A 12 8.07 16.83 -11.50
CA GLY A 12 8.23 16.44 -10.11
C GLY A 12 9.24 15.30 -9.93
N GLY A 13 10.28 15.52 -9.13
CA GLY A 13 11.41 14.61 -8.90
C GLY A 13 11.28 13.70 -7.66
N GLY A 14 10.08 13.56 -7.08
CA GLY A 14 9.84 12.62 -6.00
C GLY A 14 9.72 11.17 -6.48
N THR A 15 9.36 10.26 -5.54
CA THR A 15 9.18 8.83 -5.84
C THR A 15 8.24 8.60 -7.03
N ALA A 16 7.11 9.32 -7.10
CA ALA A 16 6.14 9.17 -8.19
C ALA A 16 6.74 9.54 -9.56
N GLY A 17 7.44 10.66 -9.64
CA GLY A 17 8.03 11.12 -10.91
C GLY A 17 9.16 10.23 -11.38
N TRP A 18 10.09 9.85 -10.51
CA TRP A 18 11.19 8.98 -10.89
C TRP A 18 10.74 7.54 -11.19
N LEU A 19 9.72 7.03 -10.45
CA LEU A 19 9.09 5.75 -10.81
C LEU A 19 8.46 5.83 -12.20
N ALA A 20 7.70 6.89 -12.49
CA ALA A 20 7.10 7.12 -13.79
C ALA A 20 8.15 7.20 -14.90
N ALA A 21 9.19 8.02 -14.72
CA ALA A 21 10.23 8.21 -15.72
C ALA A 21 10.99 6.92 -16.05
N THR A 22 11.42 6.20 -15.01
CA THR A 22 12.21 4.98 -15.16
C THR A 22 11.38 3.84 -15.73
N PHE A 23 10.13 3.69 -15.25
CA PHE A 23 9.19 2.68 -15.76
C PHE A 23 8.85 2.92 -17.24
N LEU A 24 8.44 4.14 -17.60
CA LEU A 24 8.11 4.48 -18.98
C LEU A 24 9.32 4.36 -19.90
N ARG A 25 10.52 4.80 -19.47
CA ARG A 25 11.72 4.62 -20.27
C ARG A 25 12.06 3.15 -20.50
N THR A 26 11.72 2.27 -19.54
CA THR A 26 11.92 0.82 -19.68
C THR A 26 10.91 0.18 -20.61
N LYS A 27 9.66 0.64 -20.61
CA LYS A 27 8.55 0.00 -21.32
C LYS A 27 8.24 0.62 -22.68
N CYS A 28 8.51 1.91 -22.86
CA CYS A 28 8.22 2.60 -24.13
C CYS A 28 9.29 2.32 -25.18
N ALA A 29 8.87 2.39 -26.44
CA ALA A 29 9.78 2.26 -27.59
C ALA A 29 10.88 3.33 -27.56
N ALA A 30 12.05 3.03 -28.12
CA ALA A 30 13.21 3.93 -28.10
C ALA A 30 12.95 5.30 -28.74
N LYS A 31 12.01 5.39 -29.68
CA LYS A 31 11.58 6.63 -30.34
C LYS A 31 10.79 7.59 -29.44
N ILE A 32 10.31 7.14 -28.27
CA ILE A 32 9.60 7.99 -27.31
C ILE A 32 10.61 8.60 -26.35
N ASN A 33 10.72 9.92 -26.37
CA ASN A 33 11.58 10.65 -25.45
C ASN A 33 10.88 10.82 -24.09
N VAL A 34 11.59 10.55 -23.01
CA VAL A 34 11.12 10.75 -21.65
C VAL A 34 11.97 11.82 -21.00
N THR A 35 11.33 12.92 -20.59
CA THR A 35 11.98 14.03 -19.87
C THR A 35 11.36 14.14 -18.48
N LEU A 36 12.19 14.30 -17.46
CA LEU A 36 11.76 14.62 -16.10
C LEU A 36 12.28 16.00 -15.70
N ILE A 37 11.38 16.86 -15.25
CA ILE A 37 11.69 18.20 -14.74
C ILE A 37 11.52 18.17 -13.22
N GLU A 38 12.58 18.52 -12.52
CA GLU A 38 12.64 18.49 -11.05
C GLU A 38 13.07 19.85 -10.52
N SER A 39 12.30 20.38 -9.58
CA SER A 39 12.67 21.61 -8.87
C SER A 39 13.84 21.35 -7.92
N PRO A 40 14.92 22.13 -7.98
CA PRO A 40 15.99 22.06 -6.99
C PRO A 40 15.58 22.58 -5.61
N ASN A 41 14.43 23.25 -5.52
CA ASN A 41 13.96 23.95 -4.31
C ASN A 41 12.89 23.18 -3.52
N VAL A 42 12.40 22.05 -4.03
CA VAL A 42 11.35 21.23 -3.37
C VAL A 42 11.96 19.94 -2.84
N PRO A 43 12.14 19.81 -1.51
CA PRO A 43 12.72 18.60 -0.94
C PRO A 43 11.76 17.40 -1.08
N THR A 44 12.31 16.22 -1.32
CA THR A 44 11.55 14.97 -1.26
C THR A 44 11.13 14.67 0.18
N VAL A 45 9.88 14.27 0.38
CA VAL A 45 9.38 13.89 1.71
C VAL A 45 9.98 12.54 2.08
N GLY A 46 10.85 12.54 3.08
CA GLY A 46 11.61 11.37 3.51
C GLY A 46 10.93 10.60 4.64
N VAL A 47 9.98 9.74 4.31
CA VAL A 47 9.40 8.77 5.24
C VAL A 47 9.78 7.34 4.83
N GLY A 48 9.68 6.38 5.75
CA GLY A 48 9.71 4.97 5.39
C GLY A 48 8.39 4.61 4.72
N GLU A 49 8.46 3.99 3.56
CA GLU A 49 7.31 3.54 2.79
C GLU A 49 7.16 2.03 2.87
N ALA A 50 5.92 1.57 2.74
CA ALA A 50 5.60 0.16 2.65
C ALA A 50 4.85 -0.11 1.33
N THR A 51 5.07 -1.30 0.78
CA THR A 51 4.48 -1.70 -0.51
C THR A 51 3.54 -2.90 -0.36
N VAL A 52 2.95 -3.32 -1.47
CA VAL A 52 2.10 -4.50 -1.59
C VAL A 52 2.78 -5.57 -2.46
N PRO A 53 2.32 -6.83 -2.49
CA PRO A 53 3.01 -7.95 -3.16
C PRO A 53 3.29 -7.78 -4.67
N HIS A 54 2.71 -6.78 -5.31
CA HIS A 54 2.99 -6.45 -6.72
C HIS A 54 4.40 -5.85 -6.92
N MET A 55 4.94 -5.17 -5.92
CA MET A 55 6.22 -4.43 -6.02
C MET A 55 7.43 -5.29 -6.43
N PRO A 56 7.63 -6.52 -5.95
CA PRO A 56 8.71 -7.38 -6.44
C PRO A 56 8.66 -7.65 -7.94
N ALA A 57 7.46 -7.81 -8.51
CA ALA A 57 7.30 -7.98 -9.95
C ALA A 57 7.64 -6.69 -10.71
N THR A 58 7.19 -5.54 -10.23
CA THR A 58 7.50 -4.22 -10.82
C THR A 58 9.00 -3.96 -10.87
N LEU A 59 9.74 -4.26 -9.81
CA LEU A 59 11.20 -4.10 -9.78
C LEU A 59 11.88 -5.00 -10.82
N ARG A 60 11.50 -6.29 -10.89
CA ARG A 60 12.03 -7.22 -11.90
C ARG A 60 11.73 -6.78 -13.32
N GLU A 61 10.51 -6.32 -13.59
CA GLU A 61 10.12 -5.79 -14.89
C GLU A 61 10.93 -4.56 -15.30
N MET A 62 11.36 -3.77 -14.34
CA MET A 62 12.29 -2.67 -14.55
C MET A 62 13.75 -3.13 -14.59
N GLY A 63 14.04 -4.43 -14.48
CA GLY A 63 15.40 -4.96 -14.46
C GLY A 63 16.24 -4.43 -13.29
N ILE A 64 15.60 -4.20 -12.15
CA ILE A 64 16.28 -3.80 -10.92
C ILE A 64 16.66 -5.07 -10.15
N ASP A 65 17.94 -5.19 -9.83
CA ASP A 65 18.49 -6.30 -9.06
C ASP A 65 18.03 -6.21 -7.60
N ASP A 66 17.49 -7.35 -7.08
CA ASP A 66 16.94 -7.40 -5.73
C ASP A 66 18.00 -7.08 -4.66
N GLN A 67 19.24 -7.54 -4.81
CA GLN A 67 20.33 -7.29 -3.85
C GLN A 67 20.71 -5.81 -3.82
N GLU A 68 20.84 -5.21 -4.99
CA GLU A 68 21.11 -3.78 -5.13
C GLU A 68 19.98 -2.95 -4.51
N PHE A 69 18.72 -3.29 -4.81
CA PHE A 69 17.56 -2.62 -4.24
C PHE A 69 17.54 -2.72 -2.71
N MET A 70 17.68 -3.94 -2.15
CA MET A 70 17.70 -4.15 -0.70
C MET A 70 18.77 -3.32 0.01
N ARG A 71 19.95 -3.26 -0.59
CA ARG A 71 21.09 -2.51 -0.03
C ARG A 71 20.91 -1.00 -0.17
N ARG A 72 20.55 -0.52 -1.35
CA ARG A 72 20.49 0.93 -1.65
C ARG A 72 19.30 1.61 -1.00
N CYS A 73 18.16 0.92 -0.92
CA CYS A 73 16.93 1.48 -0.36
C CYS A 73 16.72 1.17 1.13
N ASN A 74 17.73 0.63 1.84
CA ASN A 74 17.59 0.13 3.22
C ASN A 74 16.33 -0.72 3.38
N ALA A 75 16.01 -1.51 2.36
CA ALA A 75 14.77 -2.24 2.32
C ALA A 75 14.73 -3.40 3.33
N SER A 76 13.54 -3.78 3.74
CA SER A 76 13.25 -4.98 4.51
C SER A 76 12.04 -5.71 3.94
N ILE A 77 11.85 -6.97 4.31
CA ILE A 77 10.72 -7.79 3.86
C ILE A 77 9.46 -7.44 4.65
N LYS A 78 8.34 -7.32 3.92
CA LYS A 78 7.00 -7.14 4.47
C LYS A 78 6.13 -8.34 4.10
N MET A 79 5.50 -8.99 5.08
CA MET A 79 4.61 -10.14 4.87
C MET A 79 3.16 -9.87 5.24
N GLY A 80 2.83 -8.61 5.56
CA GLY A 80 1.48 -8.18 5.90
C GLY A 80 1.46 -6.89 6.71
N VAL A 81 0.29 -6.57 7.23
CA VAL A 81 0.06 -5.46 8.16
C VAL A 81 -0.47 -6.02 9.47
N MET A 82 0.18 -5.70 10.59
CA MET A 82 -0.27 -6.06 11.93
C MET A 82 -1.11 -4.90 12.50
N PHE A 83 -2.38 -5.16 12.74
CA PHE A 83 -3.30 -4.22 13.35
C PHE A 83 -3.36 -4.43 14.86
N ASN A 84 -3.07 -3.40 15.64
CA ASN A 84 -3.11 -3.42 17.10
C ASN A 84 -4.16 -2.43 17.62
N ASN A 85 -5.00 -2.86 18.54
CA ASN A 85 -5.95 -2.01 19.28
C ASN A 85 -7.08 -1.37 18.45
N TRP A 86 -7.35 -1.87 17.24
CA TRP A 86 -8.42 -1.31 16.39
C TRP A 86 -9.82 -1.72 16.84
N ASN A 87 -9.94 -2.82 17.58
CA ASN A 87 -11.20 -3.32 18.13
C ASN A 87 -10.96 -3.90 19.52
N VAL A 88 -12.05 -4.13 20.26
CA VAL A 88 -12.04 -4.86 21.53
C VAL A 88 -12.87 -6.14 21.43
N ASP A 89 -12.50 -7.15 22.22
CA ASP A 89 -13.27 -8.40 22.35
C ASP A 89 -14.50 -8.21 23.26
N ARG A 90 -15.31 -9.26 23.44
CA ARG A 90 -16.49 -9.23 24.32
C ARG A 90 -16.20 -8.88 25.80
N LYS A 91 -14.92 -8.93 26.21
CA LYS A 91 -14.47 -8.57 27.56
C LYS A 91 -13.85 -7.18 27.61
N GLY A 92 -13.92 -6.39 26.54
CA GLY A 92 -13.35 -5.05 26.45
C GLY A 92 -11.81 -5.03 26.30
N ARG A 93 -11.17 -6.17 26.00
CA ARG A 93 -9.72 -6.22 25.80
C ARG A 93 -9.39 -5.92 24.35
N PHE A 94 -8.40 -5.09 24.10
CA PHE A 94 -7.89 -4.81 22.76
C PHE A 94 -7.47 -6.10 22.06
N ILE A 95 -7.90 -6.22 20.81
CA ILE A 95 -7.52 -7.32 19.94
C ILE A 95 -6.39 -6.90 19.00
N ARG A 96 -5.74 -7.91 18.47
CA ARG A 96 -4.65 -7.78 17.52
C ARG A 96 -4.85 -8.83 16.43
N TYR A 97 -4.65 -8.45 15.19
CA TYR A 97 -4.75 -9.34 14.04
C TYR A 97 -3.81 -8.92 12.93
N MET A 98 -3.43 -9.85 12.07
CA MET A 98 -2.65 -9.57 10.87
C MET A 98 -3.57 -9.58 9.65
N ASN A 99 -3.40 -8.60 8.74
CA ASN A 99 -3.81 -8.71 7.35
C ASN A 99 -2.61 -9.27 6.56
N PRO A 100 -2.56 -10.60 6.26
CA PRO A 100 -1.38 -11.25 5.75
C PRO A 100 -1.32 -11.25 4.23
N PHE A 101 -0.13 -11.33 3.67
CA PHE A 101 0.05 -11.67 2.26
C PHE A 101 -0.05 -13.19 2.04
N ALA A 102 -1.18 -13.75 2.43
CA ALA A 102 -1.50 -15.16 2.30
C ALA A 102 -3.00 -15.34 2.04
N SER A 103 -3.35 -16.26 1.18
CA SER A 103 -4.75 -16.59 0.89
C SER A 103 -5.22 -17.77 1.72
N PRO A 104 -6.43 -17.69 2.33
CA PRO A 104 -7.04 -18.85 3.00
C PRO A 104 -7.34 -19.95 1.98
N PRO A 105 -7.10 -21.23 2.34
CA PRO A 105 -7.48 -22.37 1.51
C PRO A 105 -8.96 -22.70 1.65
N GLN A 106 -9.42 -23.62 0.81
CA GLN A 106 -10.70 -24.28 0.98
C GLN A 106 -10.51 -25.63 1.67
N LEU A 107 -11.50 -26.03 2.46
CA LEU A 107 -11.61 -27.37 3.04
C LEU A 107 -12.87 -28.03 2.48
N GLN A 108 -12.71 -29.14 1.77
CA GLN A 108 -13.79 -29.84 1.07
C GLN A 108 -14.61 -28.92 0.13
N GLY A 109 -13.91 -28.01 -0.59
CA GLY A 109 -14.55 -27.07 -1.52
C GLY A 109 -15.25 -25.89 -0.85
N ILE A 110 -15.18 -25.75 0.48
CA ILE A 110 -15.78 -24.66 1.24
C ILE A 110 -14.68 -23.79 1.86
N GLU A 111 -14.81 -22.47 1.75
CA GLU A 111 -13.89 -21.51 2.36
C GLU A 111 -13.76 -21.73 3.86
N ILE A 112 -12.54 -21.78 4.39
CA ILE A 112 -12.30 -22.06 5.81
C ILE A 112 -12.86 -20.99 6.75
N GLY A 113 -13.20 -19.82 6.28
CA GLY A 113 -13.89 -18.79 7.05
C GLY A 113 -15.21 -19.28 7.62
N HIS A 114 -15.97 -20.11 6.86
CA HIS A 114 -17.21 -20.71 7.32
C HIS A 114 -16.98 -21.70 8.47
N TYR A 115 -15.96 -22.54 8.37
CA TYR A 115 -15.57 -23.47 9.45
C TYR A 115 -15.10 -22.71 10.71
N PHE A 116 -14.33 -21.63 10.50
CA PHE A 116 -13.88 -20.79 11.61
C PHE A 116 -15.05 -20.16 12.36
N GLN A 117 -16.06 -19.65 11.63
CA GLN A 117 -17.27 -19.09 12.23
C GLN A 117 -18.10 -20.12 12.97
N ALA A 118 -18.21 -21.34 12.42
CA ALA A 118 -19.01 -22.39 13.02
C ALA A 118 -18.36 -22.99 14.29
N PHE A 119 -17.04 -23.19 14.26
CA PHE A 119 -16.34 -24.00 15.26
C PHE A 119 -15.21 -23.26 15.98
N GLY A 120 -14.81 -22.08 15.50
CA GLY A 120 -13.62 -21.37 16.00
C GLY A 120 -12.31 -22.11 15.71
N ALA A 121 -11.21 -21.59 16.22
CA ALA A 121 -9.87 -22.19 16.14
C ALA A 121 -9.20 -22.34 17.53
N GLY A 122 -9.99 -22.43 18.59
CA GLY A 122 -9.51 -22.50 19.97
C GLY A 122 -8.88 -21.18 20.42
N LYS A 123 -7.57 -21.21 20.75
CA LYS A 123 -6.83 -20.01 21.17
C LYS A 123 -6.22 -19.23 20.00
N ARG A 124 -6.34 -19.73 18.76
CA ARG A 124 -5.78 -19.12 17.56
C ARG A 124 -6.78 -18.14 16.95
N ASP A 125 -6.26 -17.08 16.35
CA ASP A 125 -7.07 -16.22 15.50
C ASP A 125 -7.35 -16.87 14.13
N TYR A 126 -8.15 -16.20 13.30
CA TYR A 126 -8.47 -16.69 11.96
C TYR A 126 -7.22 -16.91 11.12
N ILE A 127 -6.31 -15.95 11.09
CA ILE A 127 -5.10 -16.00 10.26
C ILE A 127 -4.18 -17.15 10.71
N GLN A 128 -3.99 -17.32 12.00
CA GLN A 128 -3.20 -18.41 12.55
C GLN A 128 -3.82 -19.80 12.29
N SER A 129 -5.13 -19.84 11.97
CA SER A 129 -5.79 -21.11 11.63
C SER A 129 -5.32 -21.70 10.30
N PHE A 130 -4.72 -20.87 9.40
CA PHE A 130 -4.25 -21.33 8.09
C PHE A 130 -2.84 -20.87 7.71
N SER A 131 -2.33 -19.76 8.28
CA SER A 131 -1.07 -19.15 7.90
C SER A 131 -0.07 -19.10 9.06
N PRO A 132 1.23 -19.33 8.82
CA PRO A 132 2.27 -19.15 9.83
C PRO A 132 2.76 -17.70 9.96
N LEU A 133 2.25 -16.73 9.16
CA LEU A 133 2.83 -15.38 9.07
C LEU A 133 2.77 -14.62 10.39
N THR A 134 1.70 -14.78 11.17
CA THR A 134 1.64 -14.20 12.52
C THR A 134 2.71 -14.80 13.44
N ASP A 135 2.90 -16.13 13.39
CA ASP A 135 3.90 -16.83 14.21
C ASP A 135 5.33 -16.45 13.79
N LEU A 136 5.59 -16.26 12.49
CA LEU A 136 6.88 -15.74 11.96
C LEU A 136 7.14 -14.31 12.43
N PHE A 137 6.14 -13.44 12.35
CA PHE A 137 6.24 -12.07 12.84
C PHE A 137 6.61 -12.01 14.31
N GLU A 138 5.95 -12.81 15.17
CA GLU A 138 6.23 -12.87 16.59
C GLU A 138 7.64 -13.38 16.89
N SER A 139 8.12 -14.31 16.08
CA SER A 139 9.43 -14.92 16.22
C SER A 139 10.56 -14.14 15.54
N TYR A 140 10.30 -12.96 14.97
CA TYR A 140 11.27 -12.17 14.19
C TYR A 140 11.88 -12.95 13.03
N LYS A 141 11.08 -13.80 12.39
CA LYS A 141 11.53 -14.62 11.28
C LYS A 141 11.01 -14.11 9.95
N SER A 142 11.74 -14.43 8.90
CA SER A 142 11.39 -14.12 7.51
C SER A 142 10.49 -15.18 6.91
N VAL A 143 9.92 -14.89 5.74
CA VAL A 143 9.30 -15.88 4.85
C VAL A 143 10.35 -16.71 4.09
N PHE A 144 11.61 -16.31 4.11
CA PHE A 144 12.71 -16.98 3.45
C PHE A 144 13.53 -17.85 4.41
N ALA A 145 14.18 -18.86 3.85
CA ALA A 145 15.18 -19.66 4.53
C ALA A 145 16.55 -19.49 3.84
N LEU A 146 17.61 -19.35 4.64
CA LEU A 146 18.97 -19.43 4.09
C LEU A 146 19.26 -20.90 3.73
N ASN A 147 19.79 -21.11 2.53
CA ASN A 147 20.07 -22.45 2.00
C ASN A 147 18.82 -23.35 1.97
N GLY A 148 17.64 -22.75 1.81
CA GLY A 148 16.38 -23.49 1.66
C GLY A 148 16.45 -24.45 0.47
N GLY A 149 15.86 -25.63 0.63
CA GLY A 149 15.85 -26.70 -0.34
C GLY A 149 14.45 -27.28 -0.52
N GLU A 150 14.37 -28.46 -1.12
CA GLU A 150 13.13 -29.20 -1.38
C GLU A 150 12.31 -29.49 -0.11
N ASP A 151 12.95 -29.51 1.05
CA ASP A 151 12.30 -29.73 2.35
C ASP A 151 11.68 -28.51 2.97
N ASP A 152 11.64 -27.33 2.28
CA ASP A 152 11.02 -26.12 2.81
C ASP A 152 9.50 -26.32 2.98
N PRO A 153 8.97 -26.31 4.21
CA PRO A 153 7.53 -26.54 4.45
C PRO A 153 6.64 -25.40 3.95
N MET A 154 7.23 -24.27 3.51
CA MET A 154 6.57 -23.14 2.88
C MET A 154 7.50 -22.52 1.82
N PRO A 155 7.72 -23.19 0.69
CA PRO A 155 8.66 -22.74 -0.35
C PRO A 155 8.19 -21.45 -1.05
N ARG A 156 6.90 -21.14 -1.01
CA ARG A 156 6.30 -19.94 -1.60
C ARG A 156 5.52 -19.17 -0.55
N ALA A 157 5.71 -17.85 -0.50
CA ALA A 157 4.97 -16.93 0.36
C ALA A 157 4.84 -15.59 -0.34
N GLY A 158 3.69 -14.96 -0.19
CA GLY A 158 3.51 -13.56 -0.58
C GLY A 158 4.38 -12.65 0.27
N TYR A 159 5.06 -11.70 -0.35
CA TYR A 159 5.83 -10.66 0.34
C TYR A 159 5.86 -9.37 -0.47
N ALA A 160 6.17 -8.30 0.21
CA ALA A 160 6.45 -6.99 -0.35
C ALA A 160 7.68 -6.41 0.37
N TYR A 161 7.89 -5.12 0.24
CA TYR A 161 9.02 -4.43 0.87
C TYR A 161 8.57 -3.26 1.73
N HIS A 162 9.35 -2.99 2.77
CA HIS A 162 9.52 -1.66 3.32
C HIS A 162 10.76 -1.04 2.67
N LEU A 163 10.74 0.25 2.42
CA LEU A 163 11.84 0.96 1.75
C LEU A 163 11.96 2.41 2.22
N ASP A 164 13.16 2.96 2.06
CA ASP A 164 13.42 4.38 2.23
C ASP A 164 13.05 5.10 0.93
N ALA A 165 12.00 5.92 0.97
CA ALA A 165 11.44 6.58 -0.22
C ALA A 165 12.44 7.52 -0.91
N VAL A 166 13.28 8.24 -0.14
CA VAL A 166 14.30 9.14 -0.69
C VAL A 166 15.38 8.35 -1.42
N LYS A 167 15.86 7.27 -0.80
CA LYS A 167 16.86 6.39 -1.41
C LYS A 167 16.31 5.67 -2.64
N PHE A 168 15.05 5.27 -2.60
CA PHE A 168 14.39 4.65 -3.74
C PHE A 168 14.27 5.63 -4.92
N ALA A 169 13.79 6.86 -4.68
CA ALA A 169 13.74 7.89 -5.71
C ALA A 169 15.14 8.18 -6.29
N GLY A 170 16.17 8.27 -5.45
CA GLY A 170 17.57 8.45 -5.89
C GLY A 170 18.08 7.31 -6.77
N MET A 171 17.80 6.05 -6.38
CA MET A 171 18.16 4.88 -7.18
C MET A 171 17.46 4.87 -8.54
N LEU A 172 16.16 5.19 -8.57
CA LEU A 172 15.40 5.30 -9.81
C LEU A 172 15.92 6.44 -10.69
N ALA A 173 16.34 7.56 -10.10
CA ALA A 173 16.90 8.70 -10.82
C ALA A 173 18.21 8.35 -11.54
N GLU A 174 19.09 7.61 -10.87
CA GLU A 174 20.34 7.14 -11.50
C GLU A 174 20.02 6.19 -12.65
N LEU A 175 19.22 5.16 -12.39
CA LEU A 175 18.83 4.17 -13.39
C LEU A 175 18.08 4.80 -14.58
N GLY A 176 17.18 5.76 -14.31
CA GLY A 176 16.46 6.48 -15.36
C GLY A 176 17.40 7.26 -16.28
N ARG A 177 18.37 7.99 -15.70
CA ARG A 177 19.39 8.72 -16.47
C ARG A 177 20.26 7.78 -17.31
N GLU A 178 20.72 6.68 -16.73
CA GLU A 178 21.51 5.65 -17.45
C GLU A 178 20.74 5.08 -18.64
N ARG A 179 19.42 5.00 -18.55
CA ARG A 179 18.53 4.51 -19.63
C ARG A 179 18.10 5.59 -20.62
N GLY A 180 18.57 6.81 -20.45
CA GLY A 180 18.30 7.91 -21.38
C GLY A 180 17.08 8.76 -21.04
N VAL A 181 16.65 8.81 -19.77
CA VAL A 181 15.72 9.86 -19.29
C VAL A 181 16.48 11.19 -19.31
N THR A 182 15.93 12.18 -20.01
CA THR A 182 16.44 13.54 -19.96
C THR A 182 16.04 14.18 -18.64
N HIS A 183 17.00 14.52 -17.79
CA HIS A 183 16.75 15.14 -16.50
C HIS A 183 17.03 16.65 -16.57
N ILE A 184 16.02 17.45 -16.23
CA ILE A 184 16.09 18.91 -16.17
C ILE A 184 15.91 19.34 -14.73
N LEU A 185 16.94 19.94 -14.14
CA LEU A 185 16.84 20.64 -12.85
C LEU A 185 16.47 22.08 -13.13
N ASP A 186 15.21 22.42 -12.85
CA ASP A 186 14.67 23.78 -13.00
C ASP A 186 13.27 23.88 -12.34
N ASP A 187 12.87 25.09 -11.98
CA ASP A 187 11.51 25.37 -11.54
C ASP A 187 10.58 25.61 -12.74
N VAL A 188 9.36 25.12 -12.64
CA VAL A 188 8.29 25.48 -13.57
C VAL A 188 7.56 26.69 -13.01
N ASP A 189 7.70 27.83 -13.67
CA ASP A 189 7.08 29.09 -13.24
C ASP A 189 5.68 29.26 -13.81
N ASP A 190 5.42 28.77 -15.04
CA ASP A 190 4.11 28.90 -15.69
C ASP A 190 3.82 27.74 -16.64
N VAL A 191 2.54 27.56 -16.98
CA VAL A 191 1.99 26.52 -17.87
C VAL A 191 1.24 27.18 -19.01
N GLU A 192 1.77 27.10 -20.21
CA GLU A 192 1.16 27.64 -21.42
C GLU A 192 0.10 26.66 -21.98
N LEU A 193 -1.12 27.15 -22.15
CA LEU A 193 -2.19 26.38 -22.79
C LEU A 193 -2.38 26.86 -24.24
N ASN A 194 -2.69 25.93 -25.14
CA ASN A 194 -3.08 26.26 -26.51
C ASN A 194 -4.58 26.62 -26.59
N GLU A 195 -5.06 27.00 -27.77
CA GLU A 195 -6.45 27.41 -28.01
C GLU A 195 -7.48 26.33 -27.66
N THR A 196 -7.10 25.05 -27.69
CA THR A 196 -7.96 23.91 -27.33
C THR A 196 -7.86 23.53 -25.84
N GLY A 197 -7.06 24.26 -25.06
CA GLY A 197 -6.87 24.05 -23.64
C GLY A 197 -5.94 22.89 -23.27
N HIS A 198 -5.15 22.38 -24.23
CA HIS A 198 -4.06 21.44 -23.93
C HIS A 198 -2.82 22.20 -23.47
N VAL A 199 -2.01 21.59 -22.62
CA VAL A 199 -0.71 22.14 -22.27
C VAL A 199 0.19 22.11 -23.49
N ALA A 200 0.59 23.30 -23.96
CA ALA A 200 1.48 23.47 -25.13
C ALA A 200 2.94 23.50 -24.72
N ALA A 201 3.25 24.13 -23.60
CA ALA A 201 4.60 24.22 -23.07
C ALA A 201 4.60 24.50 -21.57
N LEU A 202 5.75 24.28 -20.95
CA LEU A 202 6.09 24.73 -19.61
C LEU A 202 7.09 25.88 -19.71
N GLN A 203 6.88 26.94 -18.94
CA GLN A 203 7.86 28.01 -18.80
C GLN A 203 8.79 27.68 -17.64
N LEU A 204 10.00 27.29 -17.96
CA LEU A 204 11.04 27.01 -16.98
C LEU A 204 11.77 28.30 -16.61
N ARG A 205 12.14 28.42 -15.34
CA ARG A 205 12.77 29.64 -14.81
C ARG A 205 14.06 30.01 -15.52
N GLU A 206 14.98 29.05 -15.64
CA GLU A 206 16.30 29.29 -16.20
C GLU A 206 16.39 28.87 -17.68
N LYS A 207 15.69 27.79 -18.06
CA LYS A 207 15.81 27.18 -19.39
C LYS A 207 14.75 27.66 -20.38
N GLY A 208 13.82 28.52 -19.94
CA GLY A 208 12.80 29.10 -20.78
C GLY A 208 11.70 28.11 -21.20
N ARG A 209 11.17 28.29 -22.38
CA ARG A 209 10.01 27.54 -22.89
C ARG A 209 10.36 26.09 -23.26
N HIS A 210 9.71 25.13 -22.61
CA HIS A 210 9.82 23.69 -22.86
C HIS A 210 8.51 23.15 -23.47
N PRO A 211 8.46 22.84 -24.78
CA PRO A 211 7.26 22.32 -25.43
C PRO A 211 6.96 20.89 -24.94
N VAL A 212 5.66 20.54 -24.82
CA VAL A 212 5.22 19.24 -24.34
C VAL A 212 4.19 18.62 -25.28
N GLN A 213 4.18 17.28 -25.36
CA GLN A 213 3.08 16.52 -25.96
C GLN A 213 2.22 15.89 -24.87
N LEU A 214 2.67 14.76 -24.28
CA LEU A 214 2.02 14.14 -23.13
C LEU A 214 2.75 14.60 -21.86
N ILE A 215 2.01 15.04 -20.86
CA ILE A 215 2.57 15.48 -19.59
C ILE A 215 2.06 14.61 -18.44
N ILE A 216 2.95 14.28 -17.51
CA ILE A 216 2.60 13.57 -16.27
C ILE A 216 2.86 14.52 -15.10
N ASP A 217 1.78 14.88 -14.42
CA ASP A 217 1.84 15.73 -13.23
C ASP A 217 2.15 14.90 -12.00
N CYS A 218 3.38 15.02 -11.48
CA CYS A 218 3.86 14.46 -10.22
C CYS A 218 4.23 15.56 -9.22
N THR A 219 3.58 16.74 -9.30
CA THR A 219 3.91 17.94 -8.51
C THR A 219 3.39 17.90 -7.07
N GLY A 220 2.98 16.72 -6.59
CA GLY A 220 2.53 16.53 -5.22
C GLY A 220 1.17 17.19 -4.95
N PHE A 221 0.90 17.52 -3.69
CA PHE A 221 -0.35 18.17 -3.30
C PHE A 221 -0.59 19.53 -3.98
N ARG A 222 0.41 20.09 -4.64
CA ARG A 222 0.25 21.33 -5.42
C ARG A 222 -0.65 21.14 -6.64
N GLY A 223 -0.63 19.94 -7.26
CA GLY A 223 -1.40 19.65 -8.48
C GLY A 223 -1.22 20.73 -9.53
N MET A 224 0.04 21.16 -9.76
CA MET A 224 0.35 22.42 -10.44
C MET A 224 -0.22 22.47 -11.86
N ILE A 225 -0.24 21.32 -12.53
CA ILE A 225 -0.71 21.26 -13.91
C ILE A 225 -2.17 20.87 -13.94
N ILE A 226 -2.52 19.70 -13.41
CA ILE A 226 -3.88 19.18 -13.55
C ILE A 226 -4.91 20.04 -12.79
N GLN A 227 -4.62 20.46 -11.56
CA GLN A 227 -5.57 21.20 -10.75
C GLN A 227 -5.49 22.71 -10.98
N LYS A 228 -4.28 23.30 -11.05
CA LYS A 228 -4.14 24.75 -11.14
C LYS A 228 -4.23 25.25 -12.58
N ALA A 229 -3.40 24.70 -13.49
CA ALA A 229 -3.39 25.19 -14.88
C ALA A 229 -4.60 24.69 -15.68
N LEU A 230 -4.97 23.42 -15.55
CA LEU A 230 -6.12 22.84 -16.27
C LEU A 230 -7.45 22.98 -15.53
N GLY A 231 -7.43 23.44 -14.26
CA GLY A 231 -8.64 23.73 -13.49
C GLY A 231 -9.43 22.48 -13.06
N GLU A 232 -8.80 21.32 -13.04
CA GLU A 232 -9.51 20.10 -12.62
C GLU A 232 -9.83 20.14 -11.12
N PRO A 233 -11.12 19.99 -10.73
CA PRO A 233 -11.52 20.07 -9.34
C PRO A 233 -10.94 18.93 -8.51
N PHE A 234 -10.61 19.23 -7.26
CA PHE A 234 -10.29 18.22 -6.27
C PHE A 234 -11.55 17.71 -5.58
N GLN A 235 -11.74 16.39 -5.55
CA GLN A 235 -12.80 15.71 -4.84
C GLN A 235 -12.28 15.29 -3.46
N SER A 236 -12.69 15.97 -2.41
CA SER A 236 -12.32 15.64 -1.04
C SER A 236 -13.01 14.35 -0.59
N TYR A 237 -12.30 13.57 0.20
CA TYR A 237 -12.83 12.40 0.91
C TYR A 237 -12.98 12.65 2.42
N SER A 238 -12.88 13.90 2.88
CA SER A 238 -13.00 14.24 4.31
C SER A 238 -14.30 13.79 4.97
N ASP A 239 -15.38 13.68 4.19
CA ASP A 239 -16.66 13.15 4.68
C ASP A 239 -16.61 11.64 4.98
N TYR A 240 -15.66 10.92 4.37
CA TYR A 240 -15.51 9.47 4.46
C TYR A 240 -14.34 9.04 5.34
N LEU A 241 -13.28 9.84 5.39
CA LEU A 241 -12.01 9.61 6.09
C LEU A 241 -11.63 10.86 6.85
N GLY A 242 -11.82 10.83 8.17
CA GLY A 242 -11.76 12.01 9.04
C GLY A 242 -10.35 12.45 9.45
N ASN A 243 -9.30 11.75 9.04
CA ASN A 243 -7.93 12.12 9.36
C ASN A 243 -7.38 13.12 8.34
N ASP A 244 -6.93 14.25 8.83
CA ASP A 244 -6.41 15.37 8.02
C ASP A 244 -4.97 15.76 8.35
N ARG A 245 -4.36 15.09 9.33
CA ARG A 245 -3.01 15.36 9.81
C ARG A 245 -2.20 14.08 9.98
N ALA A 246 -0.91 14.19 9.75
CA ALA A 246 0.05 13.18 10.15
C ALA A 246 1.23 13.82 10.88
N MET A 247 1.87 13.07 11.76
CA MET A 247 3.18 13.37 12.31
C MET A 247 4.15 12.30 11.88
N ALA A 248 5.37 12.66 11.56
CA ALA A 248 6.41 11.71 11.17
C ALA A 248 7.66 11.87 12.01
N LEU A 249 8.24 10.73 12.38
CA LEU A 249 9.49 10.64 13.12
C LEU A 249 10.27 9.41 12.64
N GLN A 250 11.58 9.47 12.74
CA GLN A 250 12.46 8.32 12.52
C GLN A 250 13.06 7.91 13.87
N ILE A 251 12.96 6.64 14.21
CA ILE A 251 13.51 6.10 15.46
C ILE A 251 14.48 4.94 15.17
N PRO A 252 15.49 4.72 16.03
CA PRO A 252 16.33 3.54 15.94
C PRO A 252 15.54 2.28 16.24
N HIS A 253 16.01 1.12 15.78
CA HIS A 253 15.55 -0.14 16.31
C HIS A 253 16.01 -0.28 17.78
N PRO A 254 15.12 -0.69 18.72
CA PRO A 254 15.53 -1.00 20.09
C PRO A 254 16.62 -2.07 20.14
N ASP A 255 16.53 -3.04 19.26
CA ASP A 255 17.56 -4.03 18.96
C ASP A 255 17.71 -4.11 17.44
N PRO A 256 18.85 -3.66 16.86
CA PRO A 256 19.04 -3.63 15.42
C PRO A 256 19.10 -5.02 14.77
N THR A 257 19.21 -6.10 15.55
CA THR A 257 19.17 -7.47 15.06
C THR A 257 17.76 -8.08 15.09
N ARG A 258 16.78 -7.39 15.68
CA ARG A 258 15.39 -7.86 15.82
C ARG A 258 14.43 -6.97 15.03
N ILE A 259 14.44 -7.15 13.73
CA ILE A 259 13.59 -6.39 12.78
C ILE A 259 12.31 -7.20 12.51
N ARG A 260 11.14 -6.58 12.68
CA ARG A 260 9.84 -7.18 12.34
C ARG A 260 9.63 -7.22 10.83
N ALA A 261 9.05 -8.30 10.31
CA ALA A 261 8.77 -8.47 8.89
C ALA A 261 7.34 -8.07 8.50
N ALA A 262 6.75 -7.09 9.16
CA ALA A 262 5.43 -6.55 8.81
C ALA A 262 5.32 -5.08 9.25
N THR A 263 4.52 -4.30 8.53
CA THR A 263 4.09 -2.98 9.00
C THR A 263 3.23 -3.15 10.24
N GLN A 264 3.35 -2.28 11.22
CA GLN A 264 2.43 -2.24 12.35
C GLN A 264 1.56 -0.99 12.26
N SER A 265 0.26 -1.17 12.43
CA SER A 265 -0.74 -0.12 12.54
C SER A 265 -1.37 -0.21 13.92
N THR A 266 -1.06 0.74 14.81
CA THR A 266 -1.56 0.76 16.19
C THR A 266 -2.54 1.89 16.37
N ALA A 267 -3.79 1.57 16.69
CA ALA A 267 -4.81 2.56 16.99
C ALA A 267 -4.51 3.27 18.32
N LEU A 268 -4.50 4.60 18.29
CA LEU A 268 -4.31 5.49 19.44
C LEU A 268 -5.64 6.19 19.79
N GLY A 269 -5.60 7.28 20.51
CA GLY A 269 -6.80 8.01 20.93
C GLY A 269 -7.58 8.59 19.74
N ALA A 270 -6.95 9.42 18.92
CA ALA A 270 -7.64 10.10 17.81
C ALA A 270 -7.06 9.77 16.43
N GLY A 271 -6.70 8.51 16.21
CA GLY A 271 -6.11 8.04 14.96
C GLY A 271 -5.26 6.78 15.14
N TRP A 272 -4.20 6.64 14.33
CA TRP A 272 -3.36 5.45 14.36
C TRP A 272 -1.89 5.75 14.03
N SER A 273 -1.01 5.06 14.73
CA SER A 273 0.43 5.13 14.51
C SER A 273 0.89 4.02 13.57
N TRP A 274 1.74 4.36 12.61
CA TRP A 274 2.44 3.37 11.80
C TRP A 274 3.85 3.12 12.32
N ALA A 275 4.35 1.90 12.14
CA ALA A 275 5.75 1.55 12.25
C ALA A 275 6.17 0.72 11.03
N VAL A 276 7.07 1.27 10.24
CA VAL A 276 7.66 0.69 9.02
C VAL A 276 9.12 0.34 9.32
N PRO A 277 9.44 -0.93 9.62
CA PRO A 277 10.79 -1.33 9.99
C PRO A 277 11.66 -1.46 8.74
N LEU A 278 12.53 -0.48 8.49
CA LEU A 278 13.59 -0.54 7.50
C LEU A 278 14.80 -1.32 8.06
N PHE A 279 15.80 -1.59 7.22
CA PHE A 279 17.00 -2.28 7.66
C PHE A 279 17.75 -1.52 8.79
N ASN A 280 17.86 -0.20 8.68
CA ASN A 280 18.69 0.63 9.58
C ASN A 280 17.91 1.43 10.63
N ARG A 281 16.58 1.54 10.52
CA ARG A 281 15.72 2.35 11.38
C ARG A 281 14.26 1.94 11.25
N ILE A 282 13.42 2.49 12.11
CA ILE A 282 11.96 2.43 11.96
C ILE A 282 11.46 3.80 11.51
N GLY A 283 10.80 3.85 10.34
CA GLY A 283 9.97 4.99 9.97
C GLY A 283 8.65 4.90 10.73
N THR A 284 8.33 5.91 11.53
CA THR A 284 7.09 5.91 12.31
C THR A 284 6.38 7.25 12.22
N GLY A 285 5.11 7.25 12.55
CA GLY A 285 4.32 8.46 12.66
C GLY A 285 2.92 8.18 13.16
N TYR A 286 2.12 9.24 13.24
CA TYR A 286 0.77 9.22 13.75
C TYR A 286 -0.14 9.97 12.79
N VAL A 287 -1.10 9.26 12.19
CA VAL A 287 -2.22 9.81 11.42
C VAL A 287 -3.35 10.11 12.38
N PHE A 288 -3.84 11.35 12.40
CA PHE A 288 -4.85 11.77 13.37
C PHE A 288 -5.85 12.81 12.80
N SER A 289 -6.94 13.00 13.52
CA SER A 289 -7.98 13.99 13.22
C SER A 289 -7.74 15.27 14.03
N SER A 290 -7.54 16.40 13.34
CA SER A 290 -7.42 17.71 13.99
C SER A 290 -8.71 18.20 14.64
N ALA A 291 -9.86 17.59 14.29
CA ALA A 291 -11.14 17.84 14.97
C ALA A 291 -11.16 17.26 16.41
N HIS A 292 -10.32 16.26 16.71
CA HIS A 292 -10.31 15.57 18.00
C HIS A 292 -9.05 15.82 18.82
N ARG A 293 -7.93 16.21 18.21
CA ARG A 293 -6.65 16.52 18.89
C ARG A 293 -5.98 17.73 18.25
N THR A 294 -5.47 18.61 19.08
CA THR A 294 -4.52 19.62 18.60
C THR A 294 -3.19 18.95 18.23
N ASP A 295 -2.35 19.65 17.46
CA ASP A 295 -1.03 19.15 17.08
C ASP A 295 -0.17 18.82 18.32
N ASP A 296 -0.23 19.63 19.37
CA ASP A 296 0.51 19.41 20.63
C ASP A 296 -0.01 18.17 21.40
N GLN A 297 -1.34 18.00 21.46
CA GLN A 297 -1.95 16.83 22.09
C GLN A 297 -1.59 15.54 21.35
N ALA A 298 -1.64 15.58 20.03
CA ALA A 298 -1.26 14.46 19.18
C ALA A 298 0.24 14.14 19.30
N ALA A 299 1.10 15.16 19.38
CA ALA A 299 2.54 14.97 19.60
C ALA A 299 2.83 14.32 20.97
N ALA A 300 2.17 14.79 22.02
CA ALA A 300 2.31 14.21 23.35
C ALA A 300 1.85 12.75 23.40
N GLU A 301 0.70 12.44 22.78
CA GLU A 301 0.18 11.08 22.68
C GLU A 301 1.11 10.17 21.88
N PHE A 302 1.62 10.65 20.74
CA PHE A 302 2.52 9.89 19.90
C PHE A 302 3.86 9.60 20.59
N LEU A 303 4.46 10.60 21.24
CA LEU A 303 5.70 10.42 21.99
C LEU A 303 5.51 9.48 23.19
N ALA A 304 4.38 9.56 23.88
CA ALA A 304 4.03 8.63 24.94
C ALA A 304 3.88 7.18 24.41
N HIS A 305 3.30 7.00 23.21
CA HIS A 305 3.22 5.69 22.55
C HIS A 305 4.60 5.12 22.20
N LEU A 306 5.53 5.97 21.76
CA LEU A 306 6.90 5.54 21.43
C LEU A 306 7.74 5.24 22.69
N GLY A 307 7.43 5.87 23.81
CA GLY A 307 8.15 5.68 25.08
C GLY A 307 9.65 5.93 24.94
N ASP A 308 10.46 5.04 25.52
CA ASP A 308 11.93 5.14 25.53
C ASP A 308 12.58 4.99 24.14
N THR A 309 11.81 4.59 23.11
CA THR A 309 12.32 4.51 21.73
C THR A 309 12.35 5.86 21.02
N ALA A 310 11.61 6.84 21.52
CA ALA A 310 11.65 8.20 21.00
C ALA A 310 13.01 8.86 21.36
N PRO A 311 13.69 9.49 20.39
CA PRO A 311 14.89 10.27 20.69
C PRO A 311 14.58 11.38 21.72
N LYS A 312 15.50 11.65 22.64
CA LYS A 312 15.33 12.73 23.63
C LYS A 312 15.19 14.08 22.91
N GLY A 313 14.14 14.82 23.25
CA GLY A 313 13.84 16.11 22.64
C GLY A 313 13.31 15.99 21.19
N ALA A 314 12.80 14.82 20.80
CA ALA A 314 12.24 14.64 19.49
C ALA A 314 11.00 15.53 19.29
N GLU A 315 10.97 16.23 18.17
CA GLU A 315 9.85 17.03 17.71
C GLU A 315 9.27 16.38 16.45
N PRO A 316 8.12 15.69 16.52
CA PRO A 316 7.50 15.09 15.34
C PRO A 316 7.11 16.16 14.33
N ARG A 317 7.49 15.97 13.06
CA ARG A 317 7.11 16.89 11.98
C ARG A 317 5.65 16.72 11.62
N VAL A 318 4.85 17.78 11.78
CA VAL A 318 3.44 17.80 11.35
C VAL A 318 3.34 17.95 9.83
N ILE A 319 2.51 17.13 9.22
CA ILE A 319 2.25 17.08 7.78
C ILE A 319 0.74 17.19 7.57
N PRO A 320 0.23 18.31 7.03
CA PRO A 320 -1.17 18.39 6.61
C PRO A 320 -1.45 17.36 5.50
N MET A 321 -2.56 16.64 5.62
CA MET A 321 -2.99 15.69 4.61
C MET A 321 -4.21 16.21 3.87
N ARG A 322 -4.16 16.14 2.55
CA ARG A 322 -5.30 16.44 1.69
C ARG A 322 -5.84 15.13 1.13
N VAL A 323 -6.77 14.52 1.87
CA VAL A 323 -7.34 13.21 1.52
C VAL A 323 -8.42 13.38 0.45
N GLY A 324 -8.27 12.66 -0.64
CA GLY A 324 -9.11 12.77 -1.82
C GLY A 324 -8.33 12.62 -3.11
N ARG A 325 -8.93 13.03 -4.24
CA ARG A 325 -8.31 12.92 -5.55
C ARG A 325 -8.70 14.07 -6.49
N SER A 326 -7.97 14.26 -7.57
CA SER A 326 -8.48 14.99 -8.72
C SER A 326 -9.71 14.26 -9.25
N ARG A 327 -10.78 14.98 -9.61
CA ARG A 327 -12.03 14.36 -10.08
C ARG A 327 -11.76 13.45 -11.29
N GLN A 328 -10.88 13.91 -12.20
CA GLN A 328 -10.35 13.10 -13.29
C GLN A 328 -8.82 12.99 -13.14
N ALA A 329 -8.28 11.80 -13.33
CA ALA A 329 -6.82 11.57 -13.30
C ALA A 329 -6.15 11.96 -14.63
N TRP A 330 -6.92 11.99 -15.73
CA TRP A 330 -6.45 12.39 -17.05
C TRP A 330 -7.34 13.47 -17.65
N VAL A 331 -6.78 14.68 -17.84
CA VAL A 331 -7.43 15.85 -18.43
C VAL A 331 -6.60 16.35 -19.61
N LYS A 332 -7.22 16.50 -20.79
CA LYS A 332 -6.52 16.93 -22.03
C LYS A 332 -5.32 16.01 -22.32
N ASN A 333 -4.11 16.58 -22.34
CA ASN A 333 -2.84 15.85 -22.50
C ASN A 333 -2.06 15.68 -21.19
N CYS A 334 -2.73 15.81 -20.03
CA CYS A 334 -2.11 15.72 -18.72
C CYS A 334 -2.69 14.54 -17.92
N VAL A 335 -1.82 13.68 -17.43
CA VAL A 335 -2.13 12.59 -16.49
C VAL A 335 -1.51 12.91 -15.14
N ALA A 336 -2.29 12.87 -14.07
CA ALA A 336 -1.81 13.09 -12.71
C ALA A 336 -1.49 11.76 -12.02
N LEU A 337 -0.30 11.65 -11.42
CA LEU A 337 0.15 10.49 -10.66
C LEU A 337 0.72 10.90 -9.30
N GLY A 338 0.61 9.99 -8.32
CA GLY A 338 1.00 10.26 -6.95
C GLY A 338 0.07 11.30 -6.30
N LEU A 339 0.59 12.18 -5.46
CA LEU A 339 -0.21 13.11 -4.66
C LEU A 339 -0.95 14.17 -5.49
N SER A 340 -0.56 14.43 -6.73
CA SER A 340 -1.30 15.30 -7.65
C SER A 340 -2.57 14.61 -8.20
N GLY A 341 -2.51 13.30 -8.39
CA GLY A 341 -3.67 12.47 -8.73
C GLY A 341 -4.62 12.29 -7.55
N GLY A 342 -4.08 12.06 -6.37
CA GLY A 342 -4.84 11.90 -5.14
C GLY A 342 -4.02 11.28 -4.01
N PHE A 343 -4.62 11.29 -2.84
CA PHE A 343 -4.03 10.71 -1.62
C PHE A 343 -5.11 10.09 -0.73
N ILE A 344 -4.84 8.90 -0.26
CA ILE A 344 -5.58 8.24 0.81
C ILE A 344 -4.57 7.84 1.88
N GLU A 345 -4.96 7.95 3.15
CA GLU A 345 -4.08 7.59 4.26
C GLU A 345 -3.45 6.19 4.09
N PRO A 346 -2.17 5.99 4.42
CA PRO A 346 -1.39 4.82 4.01
C PRO A 346 -1.61 3.58 4.88
N LEU A 347 -2.83 3.38 5.43
CA LEU A 347 -3.17 2.30 6.35
C LEU A 347 -2.84 0.91 5.78
N GLU A 348 -3.06 0.71 4.48
CA GLU A 348 -2.82 -0.56 3.77
C GLU A 348 -1.68 -0.46 2.74
N SER A 349 -0.88 0.62 2.80
CA SER A 349 0.36 0.78 2.00
C SER A 349 0.12 0.83 0.48
N THR A 350 -0.92 1.51 0.03
CA THR A 350 -1.41 1.49 -1.36
C THR A 350 -0.75 2.52 -2.27
N ALA A 351 -0.09 3.56 -1.72
CA ALA A 351 0.32 4.75 -2.48
C ALA A 351 1.21 4.45 -3.69
N ILE A 352 2.29 3.66 -3.51
CA ILE A 352 3.21 3.31 -4.61
C ILE A 352 2.51 2.39 -5.62
N HIS A 353 1.66 1.48 -5.16
CA HIS A 353 0.88 0.61 -6.04
C HIS A 353 -0.07 1.38 -6.95
N MET A 354 -0.74 2.41 -6.41
CA MET A 354 -1.64 3.25 -7.21
C MET A 354 -0.90 4.01 -8.32
N ILE A 355 0.35 4.41 -8.07
CA ILE A 355 1.22 5.01 -9.09
C ILE A 355 1.57 3.97 -10.16
N ASP A 356 2.00 2.78 -9.76
CA ASP A 356 2.37 1.69 -10.68
C ASP A 356 1.19 1.28 -11.57
N MET A 357 0.00 1.11 -10.99
CA MET A 357 -1.21 0.80 -11.76
C MET A 357 -1.58 1.92 -12.74
N GLY A 358 -1.51 3.18 -12.32
CA GLY A 358 -1.72 4.32 -13.20
C GLY A 358 -0.78 4.33 -14.40
N LEU A 359 0.49 3.97 -14.20
CA LEU A 359 1.47 3.85 -15.29
C LEU A 359 1.15 2.67 -16.23
N ARG A 360 0.73 1.53 -15.68
CA ARG A 360 0.35 0.35 -16.48
C ARG A 360 -0.89 0.64 -17.33
N TRP A 361 -1.90 1.29 -16.76
CA TRP A 361 -3.08 1.70 -17.52
C TRP A 361 -2.76 2.77 -18.55
N LEU A 362 -1.84 3.70 -18.28
CA LEU A 362 -1.39 4.66 -19.27
C LEU A 362 -0.73 3.97 -20.47
N LEU A 363 0.03 2.90 -20.25
CA LEU A 363 0.60 2.12 -21.36
C LEU A 363 -0.48 1.36 -22.17
N GLN A 364 -1.52 0.85 -21.51
CA GLN A 364 -2.64 0.17 -22.19
C GLN A 364 -3.50 1.14 -23.00
N TYR A 365 -3.74 2.32 -22.44
CA TYR A 365 -4.50 3.42 -23.07
C TYR A 365 -3.58 4.51 -23.65
N PHE A 366 -2.41 4.11 -24.19
CA PHE A 366 -1.45 5.10 -24.67
C PHE A 366 -2.02 5.92 -25.83
N PRO A 367 -2.02 7.28 -25.75
CA PRO A 367 -2.74 8.12 -26.70
C PRO A 367 -1.99 8.36 -28.02
N SER A 368 -2.73 8.77 -29.04
CA SER A 368 -2.22 9.60 -30.11
C SER A 368 -2.17 11.09 -29.69
N GLN A 369 -1.73 11.98 -30.58
CA GLN A 369 -1.76 13.42 -30.32
C GLN A 369 -3.17 14.03 -30.37
N ASP A 370 -4.19 13.27 -30.76
CA ASP A 370 -5.60 13.70 -30.67
C ASP A 370 -6.17 13.54 -29.26
N TYR A 371 -5.49 12.76 -28.38
CA TYR A 371 -5.89 12.50 -26.99
C TYR A 371 -7.37 12.11 -26.89
N GLU A 372 -7.75 11.06 -27.61
CA GLU A 372 -9.13 10.63 -27.81
C GLU A 372 -9.92 10.57 -26.50
N GLU A 373 -11.13 11.14 -26.51
CA GLU A 373 -11.97 11.23 -25.32
C GLU A 373 -12.32 9.85 -24.76
N SER A 374 -12.59 8.87 -25.63
CA SER A 374 -12.91 7.50 -25.21
C SER A 374 -11.75 6.83 -24.48
N THR A 375 -10.51 7.05 -24.91
CA THR A 375 -9.29 6.55 -24.26
C THR A 375 -9.10 7.18 -22.89
N ARG A 376 -9.26 8.50 -22.80
CA ARG A 376 -9.20 9.21 -21.51
C ARG A 376 -10.30 8.78 -20.55
N ALA A 377 -11.53 8.62 -21.06
CA ALA A 377 -12.67 8.19 -20.26
C ALA A 377 -12.44 6.77 -19.70
N ALA A 378 -11.91 5.85 -20.49
CA ALA A 378 -11.57 4.50 -20.03
C ALA A 378 -10.49 4.53 -18.94
N TYR A 379 -9.41 5.30 -19.12
CA TYR A 379 -8.39 5.47 -18.10
C TYR A 379 -8.95 6.08 -16.80
N ASN A 380 -9.74 7.15 -16.92
CA ASN A 380 -10.36 7.81 -15.78
C ASN A 380 -11.26 6.86 -14.99
N LYS A 381 -12.04 6.02 -15.72
CA LYS A 381 -12.91 5.03 -15.07
C LYS A 381 -12.13 4.04 -14.19
N VAL A 382 -11.08 3.42 -14.70
CA VAL A 382 -10.31 2.44 -13.92
C VAL A 382 -9.55 3.12 -12.76
N SER A 383 -9.10 4.36 -12.95
CA SER A 383 -8.51 5.16 -11.88
C SER A 383 -9.53 5.48 -10.78
N ASP A 384 -10.74 5.89 -11.16
CA ASP A 384 -11.83 6.17 -10.23
C ASP A 384 -12.21 4.93 -9.41
N ASP A 385 -12.36 3.79 -10.10
CA ASP A 385 -12.71 2.52 -9.47
C ASP A 385 -11.67 2.13 -8.41
N MET A 386 -10.38 2.28 -8.72
CA MET A 386 -9.29 2.01 -7.76
C MET A 386 -9.32 2.96 -6.54
N PHE A 387 -9.47 4.27 -6.75
CA PHE A 387 -9.54 5.22 -5.65
C PHE A 387 -10.77 4.97 -4.76
N ASN A 388 -11.91 4.65 -5.35
CA ASN A 388 -13.13 4.32 -4.62
C ASN A 388 -12.99 3.01 -3.84
N GLU A 389 -12.35 1.98 -4.43
CA GLU A 389 -12.05 0.71 -3.75
C GLU A 389 -11.16 0.96 -2.52
N VAL A 390 -10.06 1.71 -2.67
CA VAL A 390 -9.15 2.00 -1.56
C VAL A 390 -9.83 2.83 -0.48
N ARG A 391 -10.60 3.88 -0.85
CA ARG A 391 -11.37 4.67 0.11
C ARG A 391 -12.33 3.80 0.92
N ASP A 392 -13.08 2.93 0.24
CA ASP A 392 -14.08 2.06 0.87
C ASP A 392 -13.41 1.01 1.77
N PHE A 393 -12.28 0.46 1.35
CA PHE A 393 -11.54 -0.50 2.17
C PHE A 393 -10.94 0.15 3.42
N ILE A 394 -10.41 1.36 3.32
CA ILE A 394 -9.94 2.11 4.51
C ILE A 394 -11.14 2.49 5.39
N GLY A 395 -12.24 2.99 4.79
CA GLY A 395 -13.47 3.33 5.51
C GLY A 395 -14.07 2.14 6.27
N LEU A 396 -13.95 0.91 5.73
CA LEU A 396 -14.35 -0.33 6.40
C LEU A 396 -13.66 -0.49 7.76
N HIS A 397 -12.37 -0.18 7.87
CA HIS A 397 -11.62 -0.29 9.14
C HIS A 397 -12.21 0.62 10.22
N TYR A 398 -12.61 1.83 9.85
CA TYR A 398 -13.24 2.79 10.75
C TYR A 398 -14.69 2.42 11.06
N ARG A 399 -15.48 2.08 10.06
CA ARG A 399 -16.89 1.71 10.24
C ARG A 399 -17.09 0.48 11.12
N LEU A 400 -16.19 -0.49 11.07
CA LEU A 400 -16.25 -1.72 11.83
C LEU A 400 -15.42 -1.70 13.13
N ASN A 401 -14.97 -0.54 13.59
CA ASN A 401 -14.41 -0.44 14.93
C ASN A 401 -15.55 -0.54 15.97
N ASN A 402 -15.24 -1.02 17.17
CA ASN A 402 -16.17 -1.11 18.28
C ASN A 402 -15.60 -0.46 19.56
N ARG A 403 -14.61 0.41 19.40
CA ARG A 403 -14.02 1.18 20.51
C ARG A 403 -14.99 2.27 20.99
N THR A 404 -14.93 2.55 22.29
CA THR A 404 -15.74 3.58 22.97
C THR A 404 -14.91 4.37 23.97
N ASP A 405 -13.62 4.16 23.99
CA ASP A 405 -12.67 4.76 24.93
C ASP A 405 -12.26 6.19 24.56
N ASP A 406 -12.52 6.64 23.32
CA ASP A 406 -12.32 8.01 22.86
C ASP A 406 -13.45 8.43 21.89
N PRO A 407 -13.93 9.68 21.93
CA PRO A 407 -14.93 10.20 21.00
C PRO A 407 -14.58 10.00 19.53
N TYR A 408 -13.32 10.15 19.16
CA TYR A 408 -12.85 9.92 17.78
C TYR A 408 -13.30 8.57 17.22
N TRP A 409 -13.20 7.49 17.98
CA TRP A 409 -13.57 6.14 17.51
C TRP A 409 -15.08 5.96 17.38
N ILE A 410 -15.85 6.68 18.21
CA ILE A 410 -17.31 6.70 18.10
C ILE A 410 -17.70 7.46 16.84
N ASP A 411 -17.20 8.69 16.66
CA ASP A 411 -17.53 9.57 15.55
C ASP A 411 -17.07 8.96 14.21
N SER A 412 -15.87 8.35 14.16
CA SER A 412 -15.39 7.69 12.93
C SER A 412 -16.26 6.50 12.50
N ARG A 413 -17.03 5.91 13.43
CA ARG A 413 -17.99 4.85 13.13
C ARG A 413 -19.38 5.40 12.80
N THR A 414 -19.85 6.46 13.45
CA THR A 414 -21.24 6.92 13.40
C THR A 414 -21.46 8.15 12.52
N GLU A 415 -20.50 9.07 12.45
CA GLU A 415 -20.65 10.36 11.79
C GLU A 415 -20.06 10.40 10.37
N LEU A 416 -19.01 9.60 10.10
CA LEU A 416 -18.43 9.54 8.78
C LEU A 416 -19.33 8.82 7.79
N LYS A 417 -19.45 9.37 6.59
CA LYS A 417 -20.16 8.73 5.48
C LYS A 417 -19.44 7.46 5.04
N ILE A 418 -20.19 6.53 4.52
CA ILE A 418 -19.68 5.43 3.71
C ILE A 418 -20.34 5.51 2.34
N SER A 419 -19.72 4.93 1.31
CA SER A 419 -20.34 4.88 -0.01
C SER A 419 -21.54 3.91 -0.02
N ASP A 420 -22.49 4.15 -0.92
CA ASP A 420 -23.63 3.26 -1.12
C ASP A 420 -23.17 1.81 -1.40
N ARG A 421 -22.04 1.67 -2.12
CA ARG A 421 -21.41 0.37 -2.36
C ARG A 421 -20.94 -0.28 -1.06
N LEU A 422 -20.22 0.42 -0.22
CA LEU A 422 -19.74 -0.12 1.05
C LEU A 422 -20.90 -0.41 2.00
N GLU A 423 -21.90 0.46 2.05
CA GLU A 423 -23.10 0.26 2.85
C GLU A 423 -23.83 -1.03 2.43
N HIS A 424 -24.06 -1.21 1.14
CA HIS A 424 -24.67 -2.44 0.61
C HIS A 424 -23.84 -3.70 0.96
N LEU A 425 -22.51 -3.64 0.79
CA LEU A 425 -21.64 -4.77 1.12
C LEU A 425 -21.66 -5.08 2.62
N LEU A 426 -21.64 -4.05 3.47
CA LEU A 426 -21.73 -4.24 4.91
C LEU A 426 -23.06 -4.83 5.35
N ASP A 427 -24.18 -4.44 4.73
CA ASP A 427 -25.48 -5.04 4.99
C ASP A 427 -25.49 -6.52 4.57
N LEU A 428 -25.04 -6.81 3.35
CA LEU A 428 -24.93 -8.18 2.83
C LEU A 428 -24.08 -9.06 3.75
N TRP A 429 -22.92 -8.56 4.19
CA TRP A 429 -21.98 -9.32 5.02
C TRP A 429 -22.41 -9.50 6.49
N GLN A 430 -23.55 -8.91 6.90
CA GLN A 430 -24.22 -9.33 8.14
C GLN A 430 -24.84 -10.73 8.00
N HIS A 431 -25.12 -11.17 6.80
CA HIS A 431 -25.84 -12.40 6.50
C HIS A 431 -24.97 -13.51 5.93
N GLN A 432 -23.83 -13.15 5.34
CA GLN A 432 -22.87 -14.08 4.74
C GLN A 432 -21.43 -13.54 4.82
N LEU A 433 -20.44 -14.40 4.66
CA LEU A 433 -19.05 -13.95 4.46
C LEU A 433 -18.87 -13.40 3.04
N PRO A 434 -17.94 -12.46 2.85
CA PRO A 434 -17.57 -11.98 1.51
C PRO A 434 -17.24 -13.12 0.54
N VAL A 435 -17.73 -13.01 -0.68
CA VAL A 435 -17.45 -13.94 -1.79
C VAL A 435 -16.91 -13.17 -3.01
N ASN A 436 -16.30 -13.89 -3.95
CA ASN A 436 -15.73 -13.26 -5.14
C ASN A 436 -16.74 -12.44 -5.96
N LEU A 437 -17.99 -12.86 -5.99
CA LEU A 437 -19.05 -12.15 -6.73
C LEU A 437 -19.41 -10.79 -6.14
N ASP A 438 -19.10 -10.54 -4.87
CA ASP A 438 -19.37 -9.25 -4.21
C ASP A 438 -18.40 -8.17 -4.70
N ILE A 439 -17.21 -8.57 -5.17
CA ILE A 439 -16.12 -7.68 -5.57
C ILE A 439 -15.56 -8.12 -6.94
N PRO A 440 -16.38 -8.04 -8.01
CA PRO A 440 -16.00 -8.58 -9.32
C PRO A 440 -14.88 -7.80 -10.01
N SER A 441 -14.64 -6.55 -9.62
CA SER A 441 -13.67 -5.64 -10.23
C SER A 441 -12.61 -5.18 -9.21
N ALA A 442 -12.14 -6.10 -8.35
CA ALA A 442 -11.09 -5.76 -7.39
C ALA A 442 -9.79 -5.41 -8.11
N HIS A 443 -9.26 -4.20 -7.87
CA HIS A 443 -7.94 -3.79 -8.36
C HIS A 443 -6.82 -4.11 -7.36
N LEU A 444 -7.15 -4.22 -6.08
CA LEU A 444 -6.18 -4.44 -5.02
C LEU A 444 -6.68 -5.39 -3.91
N PHE A 445 -7.92 -5.25 -3.45
CA PHE A 445 -8.43 -5.98 -2.30
C PHE A 445 -9.44 -7.05 -2.72
N SER A 446 -9.00 -8.31 -2.81
CA SER A 446 -9.90 -9.43 -3.10
C SER A 446 -10.88 -9.66 -1.93
N TYR A 447 -11.98 -10.38 -2.18
CA TYR A 447 -12.92 -10.77 -1.13
C TYR A 447 -12.24 -11.47 0.06
N LYS A 448 -11.16 -12.22 -0.18
CA LYS A 448 -10.38 -12.91 0.86
C LYS A 448 -9.73 -11.92 1.85
N THR A 449 -9.33 -10.74 1.36
CA THR A 449 -8.81 -9.66 2.21
C THR A 449 -9.90 -9.11 3.12
N TYR A 450 -11.12 -8.90 2.57
CA TYR A 450 -12.27 -8.48 3.39
C TYR A 450 -12.61 -9.54 4.45
N VAL A 451 -12.62 -10.84 4.09
CA VAL A 451 -12.81 -11.93 5.06
C VAL A 451 -11.75 -11.88 6.17
N ALA A 452 -10.48 -11.67 5.80
CA ALA A 452 -9.38 -11.59 6.78
C ALA A 452 -9.57 -10.43 7.76
N VAL A 453 -10.01 -9.26 7.28
CA VAL A 453 -10.28 -8.10 8.13
C VAL A 453 -11.50 -8.34 9.02
N LEU A 454 -12.63 -8.80 8.47
CA LEU A 454 -13.86 -9.04 9.24
C LEU A 454 -13.63 -10.07 10.36
N LEU A 455 -13.01 -11.19 10.04
CA LEU A 455 -12.73 -12.24 11.02
C LEU A 455 -11.59 -11.86 11.99
N GLY A 456 -10.58 -11.15 11.49
CA GLY A 456 -9.49 -10.60 12.31
C GLY A 456 -9.98 -9.59 13.34
N LYS A 457 -10.86 -8.67 12.94
CA LYS A 457 -11.52 -7.69 13.82
C LYS A 457 -12.56 -8.32 14.76
N ARG A 458 -12.88 -9.59 14.58
CA ARG A 458 -13.90 -10.33 15.35
C ARG A 458 -15.27 -9.66 15.35
N VAL A 459 -15.65 -9.02 14.23
CA VAL A 459 -16.89 -8.24 14.17
C VAL A 459 -18.12 -9.10 14.45
N TYR A 460 -18.13 -10.34 13.99
CA TYR A 460 -19.24 -11.29 14.22
C TYR A 460 -19.36 -11.77 15.67
N GLU A 461 -18.26 -11.73 16.43
CA GLU A 461 -18.29 -12.06 17.87
C GLU A 461 -18.89 -10.92 18.70
N THR A 462 -18.86 -9.69 18.20
CA THR A 462 -19.24 -8.47 18.93
C THR A 462 -20.57 -7.88 18.50
N GLY A 463 -21.38 -8.64 17.75
CA GLY A 463 -22.77 -8.29 17.46
C GLY A 463 -23.08 -7.91 16.01
N TYR A 464 -22.10 -7.97 15.13
CA TYR A 464 -22.30 -7.74 13.70
C TYR A 464 -22.75 -9.03 13.01
N GLY A 465 -24.08 -9.25 12.89
CA GLY A 465 -24.68 -10.31 12.07
C GLY A 465 -24.47 -11.76 12.52
N SER A 466 -23.97 -12.01 13.73
CA SER A 466 -23.44 -13.30 14.18
C SER A 466 -24.39 -14.50 14.11
N ASP A 467 -25.71 -14.30 14.21
CA ASP A 467 -26.66 -15.43 14.36
C ASP A 467 -27.16 -16.00 13.03
N ARG A 468 -26.79 -15.39 11.91
CA ARG A 468 -27.33 -15.71 10.58
C ARG A 468 -26.31 -16.28 9.61
N LEU A 469 -25.01 -16.24 9.98
CA LEU A 469 -23.95 -16.72 9.10
C LEU A 469 -23.95 -18.25 8.98
N ASN A 470 -23.90 -18.73 7.73
CA ASN A 470 -23.47 -20.08 7.37
C ASN A 470 -24.36 -21.25 7.78
N ARG A 471 -25.67 -21.02 7.96
CA ARG A 471 -26.60 -22.13 8.25
C ARG A 471 -26.89 -23.01 7.02
N SER A 472 -26.45 -22.61 5.82
CA SER A 472 -26.71 -23.33 4.57
C SER A 472 -25.70 -24.44 4.27
N PHE A 473 -24.53 -24.45 4.92
CA PHE A 473 -23.52 -25.46 4.71
C PHE A 473 -23.58 -26.57 5.74
N ALA A 474 -23.57 -27.82 5.29
CA ALA A 474 -23.33 -28.95 6.17
C ALA A 474 -21.83 -29.05 6.46
N LEU A 475 -21.38 -28.38 7.52
CA LEU A 475 -19.95 -28.32 7.90
C LEU A 475 -19.61 -29.48 8.83
N PRO A 476 -18.81 -30.46 8.42
CA PRO A 476 -18.35 -31.51 9.30
C PRO A 476 -17.23 -31.01 10.23
N GLU A 477 -17.44 -31.14 11.54
CA GLU A 477 -16.49 -30.63 12.55
C GLU A 477 -15.17 -31.43 12.56
N GLN A 478 -15.21 -32.74 12.31
CA GLN A 478 -14.03 -33.59 12.39
C GLN A 478 -12.94 -33.24 11.35
N PRO A 479 -13.27 -32.99 10.05
CA PRO A 479 -12.30 -32.49 9.08
C PRO A 479 -11.68 -31.15 9.50
N TRP A 480 -12.47 -30.23 10.11
CA TRP A 480 -11.95 -28.97 10.62
C TRP A 480 -10.91 -29.18 11.74
N LYS A 481 -11.22 -30.02 12.73
CA LYS A 481 -10.28 -30.36 13.81
C LYS A 481 -8.98 -30.95 13.27
N GLU A 482 -9.07 -31.83 12.26
CA GLU A 482 -7.90 -32.40 11.63
C GLU A 482 -7.09 -31.37 10.83
N PHE A 483 -7.78 -30.50 10.08
CA PHE A 483 -7.16 -29.38 9.36
C PHE A 483 -6.39 -28.48 10.33
N LEU A 484 -7.00 -28.05 11.44
CA LEU A 484 -6.33 -27.23 12.46
C LEU A 484 -5.09 -27.94 13.05
N ARG A 485 -5.19 -29.23 13.33
CA ARG A 485 -4.05 -30.01 13.85
C ARG A 485 -2.90 -30.07 12.85
N LYS A 486 -3.18 -30.37 11.57
CA LYS A 486 -2.18 -30.41 10.49
C LYS A 486 -1.55 -29.03 10.27
N THR A 487 -2.38 -27.98 10.21
CA THR A 487 -1.91 -26.59 10.05
C THR A 487 -1.04 -26.17 11.23
N ALA A 488 -1.43 -26.48 12.44
CA ALA A 488 -0.62 -26.17 13.62
C ALA A 488 0.77 -26.86 13.61
N ALA A 489 0.82 -28.11 13.15
CA ALA A 489 2.08 -28.83 12.99
C ALA A 489 2.95 -28.20 11.89
N ARG A 490 2.35 -27.90 10.72
CA ARG A 490 3.04 -27.22 9.62
C ARG A 490 3.56 -25.84 10.05
N ASN A 491 2.76 -25.02 10.70
CA ASN A 491 3.17 -23.67 11.12
C ASN A 491 4.36 -23.73 12.08
N ARG A 492 4.39 -24.70 13.02
CA ARG A 492 5.57 -24.92 13.88
C ARG A 492 6.81 -25.33 13.08
N ALA A 493 6.66 -26.22 12.10
CA ALA A 493 7.75 -26.63 11.22
C ALA A 493 8.28 -25.45 10.39
N VAL A 494 7.38 -24.62 9.84
CA VAL A 494 7.75 -23.38 9.13
C VAL A 494 8.54 -22.44 10.04
N VAL A 495 8.04 -22.14 11.23
CA VAL A 495 8.75 -21.27 12.18
C VAL A 495 10.13 -21.84 12.55
N ALA A 496 10.24 -23.15 12.75
CA ALA A 496 11.52 -23.78 13.04
C ALA A 496 12.50 -23.68 11.85
N TYR A 497 12.00 -23.86 10.63
CA TYR A 497 12.80 -23.90 9.41
C TYR A 497 13.24 -22.51 8.93
N LYS A 498 12.34 -21.52 8.98
CA LYS A 498 12.61 -20.17 8.45
C LYS A 498 13.69 -19.45 9.24
N THR A 499 14.47 -18.66 8.52
CA THR A 499 15.60 -17.92 9.08
C THR A 499 15.12 -16.66 9.81
N ASP A 500 15.89 -16.24 10.79
CA ASP A 500 15.78 -14.95 11.42
C ASP A 500 15.76 -13.81 10.37
N HIS A 501 14.86 -12.85 10.53
CA HIS A 501 14.65 -11.82 9.51
C HIS A 501 15.90 -10.97 9.28
N TYR A 502 16.58 -10.57 10.34
CA TYR A 502 17.82 -9.78 10.21
C TYR A 502 18.91 -10.52 9.43
N ARG A 503 19.12 -11.81 9.72
CA ARG A 503 20.07 -12.63 8.95
C ARG A 503 19.66 -12.80 7.49
N THR A 504 18.37 -12.94 7.23
CA THR A 504 17.83 -12.96 5.86
C THR A 504 18.11 -11.64 5.14
N LEU A 505 17.92 -10.51 5.81
CA LEU A 505 18.22 -9.19 5.24
C LEU A 505 19.69 -9.03 4.91
N LEU A 506 20.61 -9.48 5.78
CA LEU A 506 22.05 -9.48 5.50
C LEU A 506 22.38 -10.30 4.25
N ALA A 507 21.75 -11.48 4.10
CA ALA A 507 21.97 -12.33 2.94
C ALA A 507 21.43 -11.70 1.63
N LEU A 508 20.19 -11.15 1.68
CA LEU A 508 19.57 -10.44 0.55
C LEU A 508 20.36 -9.19 0.13
N ARG A 509 21.10 -8.60 1.03
CA ARG A 509 21.98 -7.44 0.78
C ARG A 509 23.39 -7.82 0.32
N GLY A 510 23.71 -9.13 0.33
CA GLY A 510 25.07 -9.63 0.05
C GLY A 510 26.08 -9.33 1.17
N GLU A 511 25.62 -9.07 2.38
CA GLU A 511 26.43 -8.69 3.54
C GLU A 511 26.64 -9.86 4.52
N LEU A 512 26.07 -11.02 4.23
CA LEU A 512 26.32 -12.25 5.00
C LEU A 512 27.55 -12.96 4.44
N GLY A 513 28.58 -13.20 5.26
CA GLY A 513 29.83 -13.87 4.86
C GLY A 513 29.63 -15.23 4.18
N ALA A 514 30.68 -15.76 3.56
CA ALA A 514 30.67 -16.96 2.73
C ALA A 514 29.91 -18.15 3.39
N GLY A 515 28.74 -18.50 2.86
CA GLY A 515 27.90 -19.61 3.32
C GLY A 515 26.39 -19.33 3.40
N GLY A 516 25.96 -18.09 3.24
CA GLY A 516 24.53 -17.75 3.31
C GLY A 516 24.00 -17.24 1.98
N ARG A 517 23.42 -18.09 1.14
CA ARG A 517 22.56 -17.64 0.03
C ARG A 517 21.09 -17.85 0.41
N VAL A 518 20.25 -16.86 0.15
CA VAL A 518 18.81 -17.08 0.13
C VAL A 518 18.55 -17.98 -1.07
N ALA A 519 17.90 -19.12 -0.86
CA ALA A 519 17.52 -19.98 -1.96
C ALA A 519 16.72 -19.15 -2.97
N SER A 520 16.98 -19.35 -4.24
CA SER A 520 16.55 -18.57 -5.41
C SER A 520 15.01 -18.52 -5.65
N GLY A 521 14.23 -18.42 -4.59
CA GLY A 521 12.79 -18.22 -4.65
C GLY A 521 12.34 -16.80 -4.94
N LEU A 522 13.25 -15.83 -5.04
CA LEU A 522 12.91 -14.47 -5.42
C LEU A 522 12.48 -14.35 -6.91
N GLY A 523 12.91 -15.31 -7.76
CA GLY A 523 12.70 -15.25 -9.21
C GLY A 523 11.40 -15.82 -9.76
N GLU A 524 10.66 -16.65 -9.02
CA GLU A 524 9.56 -17.47 -9.57
C GLU A 524 8.25 -17.40 -8.78
N LEU A 525 7.97 -16.31 -8.11
CA LEU A 525 6.67 -16.14 -7.48
C LEU A 525 5.66 -15.67 -8.52
N GLU A 526 4.79 -16.60 -8.97
CA GLU A 526 3.53 -16.19 -9.56
C GLU A 526 2.81 -15.23 -8.61
N PRO A 527 2.12 -14.20 -9.12
CA PRO A 527 1.35 -13.30 -8.28
C PRO A 527 0.42 -14.13 -7.38
N VAL A 528 0.38 -13.78 -6.11
CA VAL A 528 -0.53 -14.40 -5.14
C VAL A 528 -1.94 -14.25 -5.68
N GLY A 529 -2.56 -15.36 -6.01
CA GLY A 529 -3.69 -15.60 -6.87
C GLY A 529 -4.78 -14.55 -6.97
N ASP A 530 -5.19 -14.39 -8.19
CA ASP A 530 -6.56 -14.12 -8.67
C ASP A 530 -7.18 -12.73 -8.59
N ALA A 531 -6.42 -11.66 -8.31
CA ALA A 531 -6.98 -10.33 -8.60
C ALA A 531 -6.52 -9.76 -9.97
N THR A 532 -5.45 -10.32 -10.58
CA THR A 532 -4.88 -9.78 -11.83
C THR A 532 -4.87 -10.78 -13.00
N SER A 533 -5.14 -12.07 -12.80
CA SER A 533 -5.16 -13.06 -13.89
C SER A 533 -6.36 -12.95 -14.82
N ALA A 534 -7.33 -12.09 -14.52
CA ALA A 534 -8.45 -11.77 -15.41
C ALA A 534 -8.19 -10.57 -16.33
N LEU A 535 -7.00 -9.94 -16.26
CA LEU A 535 -6.66 -8.73 -17.02
C LEU A 535 -5.44 -8.88 -17.95
N PHE A 536 -4.91 -10.10 -18.11
CA PHE A 536 -3.85 -10.37 -19.10
C PHE A 536 -4.20 -11.57 -19.97
#